data_cd2fe10d52c845f0127a26c2ff75fb9c
#
_entry.id   cd2fe10d52c845f0127a26c2ff75fb9c
#
_cell.length_a   1.000
_cell.length_b   1.000
_cell.length_c   1.000
_cell.angle_alpha   90.00
_cell.angle_beta   90.00
_cell.angle_gamma   90.00
#
_symmetry.space_group_name_H-M   'P 1'
#
loop_
_entity.id
_entity.type
_entity.pdbx_description
1 polymer ?
#
loop_
_entity_poly.entity_id
_entity_poly.type
_entity_poly.pdbx_seq_one_letter_code
_entity_poly.pdbx_strand_id
1 'polypeptide(L)'
;MVPRYARPDMTAIWSAENRFRIWFEIEAHATDALAELGTVPESAAKALWDWWATNPKIDVEAIDAIEAVTKHDVIAFLTWVAENVGDEARFMHQGMTSSDVLDTCLAVQLSQAAHILLADLDALLAAIKRRAIEHKLTPTIGRSHGIHAEPVTFGLKLAQAYAEFDRCKARLIAARADIATCAISGAVGTFANIDPRVEEHVAAKLGLSVEPVSTQVIPRDRHAMFFATLGVIAGSIERLATEVRHLQRTEVLEAEEYFSPGQKGSSAMPHKRNPILTENLTGLARMVRSAVVPALENVALWHERDISHSSVERFIGPDATITLDFALGRLTGVIDKLLVYPERMQKNLDRMGGLVHSQRVLLALTQAGASREDSYALVQRNAMKVWESDGALSLLELLEADAEVTSRLPADQLTALFDLGYHMKHVDTIFARVFGSA
;
A
#
# COMPACT_ATOMS: atom_id res chain seq x y z
N MET A 1 -2.72 17.29 7.40
CA MET A 1 -3.61 16.80 6.30
C MET A 1 -3.76 17.86 5.21
N VAL A 2 -3.60 17.49 3.94
CA VAL A 2 -3.73 18.39 2.78
C VAL A 2 -5.06 18.06 2.07
N PRO A 3 -6.05 18.98 2.03
CA PRO A 3 -7.38 18.70 1.48
C PRO A 3 -7.35 18.17 0.04
N ARG A 4 -6.36 18.58 -0.76
CA ARG A 4 -6.17 18.13 -2.14
C ARG A 4 -5.92 16.61 -2.26
N TYR A 5 -5.42 15.98 -1.20
CA TYR A 5 -5.03 14.57 -1.14
C TYR A 5 -5.87 13.79 -0.11
N ALA A 6 -7.07 14.28 0.16
CA ALA A 6 -7.97 13.70 1.14
C ALA A 6 -9.27 13.23 0.46
N ARG A 7 -9.64 11.97 0.67
CA ARG A 7 -10.93 11.41 0.23
C ARG A 7 -11.92 11.45 1.41
N PRO A 8 -13.20 11.74 1.17
CA PRO A 8 -14.17 11.99 2.25
C PRO A 8 -14.28 10.85 3.26
N ASP A 9 -14.37 9.60 2.81
CA ASP A 9 -14.60 8.44 3.69
C ASP A 9 -13.45 8.24 4.68
N MET A 10 -12.19 8.33 4.20
CA MET A 10 -11.02 8.24 5.06
C MET A 10 -10.90 9.45 5.99
N THR A 11 -11.23 10.64 5.50
CA THR A 11 -11.22 11.86 6.32
C THR A 11 -12.24 11.79 7.46
N ALA A 12 -13.42 11.21 7.21
CA ALA A 12 -14.47 11.07 8.22
C ALA A 12 -14.01 10.21 9.42
N ILE A 13 -13.16 9.19 9.21
CA ILE A 13 -12.61 8.38 10.30
C ILE A 13 -11.87 9.25 11.32
N TRP A 14 -11.15 10.26 10.85
CA TRP A 14 -10.30 11.13 11.66
C TRP A 14 -10.98 12.42 12.12
N SER A 15 -12.28 12.57 11.86
CA SER A 15 -13.03 13.71 12.35
C SER A 15 -13.17 13.68 13.88
N ALA A 16 -13.27 14.85 14.49
CA ALA A 16 -13.50 14.95 15.93
C ALA A 16 -14.82 14.30 16.34
N GLU A 17 -15.85 14.45 15.53
CA GLU A 17 -17.16 13.82 15.75
C GLU A 17 -17.07 12.30 15.79
N ASN A 18 -16.36 11.68 14.83
CA ASN A 18 -16.18 10.22 14.83
C ASN A 18 -15.39 9.75 16.06
N ARG A 19 -14.34 10.48 16.43
CA ARG A 19 -13.54 10.18 17.62
C ARG A 19 -14.41 10.20 18.87
N PHE A 20 -15.21 11.24 19.09
CA PHE A 20 -16.07 11.34 20.26
C PHE A 20 -17.23 10.35 20.23
N ARG A 21 -17.74 9.94 19.07
CA ARG A 21 -18.67 8.82 18.96
C ARG A 21 -18.07 7.52 19.46
N ILE A 22 -16.85 7.20 19.05
CA ILE A 22 -16.15 5.99 19.49
C ILE A 22 -15.88 6.07 21.01
N TRP A 23 -15.48 7.23 21.54
CA TRP A 23 -15.30 7.41 22.97
C TRP A 23 -16.58 7.15 23.74
N PHE A 24 -17.70 7.66 23.26
CA PHE A 24 -19.01 7.39 23.87
C PHE A 24 -19.33 5.91 23.86
N GLU A 25 -19.14 5.22 22.76
CA GLU A 25 -19.40 3.78 22.64
C GLU A 25 -18.53 2.96 23.60
N ILE A 26 -17.25 3.31 23.75
CA ILE A 26 -16.35 2.66 24.72
C ILE A 26 -16.88 2.83 26.14
N GLU A 27 -17.20 4.05 26.54
CA GLU A 27 -17.69 4.40 27.88
C GLU A 27 -19.06 3.78 28.18
N ALA A 28 -19.97 3.81 27.22
CA ALA A 28 -21.31 3.23 27.37
C ALA A 28 -21.24 1.71 27.51
N HIS A 29 -20.45 1.03 26.66
CA HIS A 29 -20.26 -0.42 26.79
C HIS A 29 -19.51 -0.82 28.06
N ALA A 30 -18.55 0.00 28.53
CA ALA A 30 -17.94 -0.24 29.84
C ALA A 30 -18.96 -0.11 30.96
N THR A 31 -19.85 0.91 30.89
CA THR A 31 -20.93 1.09 31.86
C THR A 31 -21.96 -0.05 31.81
N ASP A 32 -22.28 -0.60 30.62
CA ASP A 32 -23.13 -1.81 30.48
C ASP A 32 -22.54 -2.97 31.27
N ALA A 33 -21.26 -3.28 31.04
CA ALA A 33 -20.58 -4.39 31.70
C ALA A 33 -20.52 -4.19 33.24
N LEU A 34 -20.24 -2.95 33.70
CA LEU A 34 -20.24 -2.62 35.12
C LEU A 34 -21.63 -2.78 35.76
N ALA A 35 -22.70 -2.45 35.03
CA ALA A 35 -24.08 -2.67 35.46
C ALA A 35 -24.42 -4.16 35.53
N GLU A 36 -24.08 -4.94 34.54
CA GLU A 36 -24.22 -6.42 34.55
C GLU A 36 -23.49 -7.07 35.74
N LEU A 37 -22.36 -6.50 36.13
CA LEU A 37 -21.58 -6.94 37.30
C LEU A 37 -22.10 -6.40 38.64
N GLY A 38 -23.13 -5.52 38.62
CA GLY A 38 -23.70 -4.89 39.81
C GLY A 38 -22.81 -3.84 40.44
N THR A 39 -21.79 -3.38 39.75
CA THR A 39 -20.86 -2.32 40.22
C THR A 39 -21.48 -0.93 40.13
N VAL A 40 -22.29 -0.70 39.09
CA VAL A 40 -23.07 0.52 38.89
C VAL A 40 -24.54 0.15 38.69
N PRO A 41 -25.50 1.09 38.91
CA PRO A 41 -26.92 0.76 38.71
C PRO A 41 -27.24 0.60 37.21
N GLU A 42 -28.20 -0.27 36.89
CA GLU A 42 -28.71 -0.46 35.50
C GLU A 42 -29.26 0.84 34.92
N SER A 43 -29.78 1.77 35.76
CA SER A 43 -30.27 3.08 35.35
C SER A 43 -29.19 3.92 34.68
N ALA A 44 -27.92 3.77 35.07
CA ALA A 44 -26.81 4.49 34.48
C ALA A 44 -26.56 4.06 33.01
N ALA A 45 -26.44 2.75 32.76
CA ALA A 45 -26.30 2.21 31.42
C ALA A 45 -27.50 2.61 30.52
N LYS A 46 -28.72 2.46 31.08
CA LYS A 46 -29.93 2.83 30.36
C LYS A 46 -29.98 4.31 29.99
N ALA A 47 -29.60 5.22 30.89
CA ALA A 47 -29.63 6.66 30.63
C ALA A 47 -28.67 7.06 29.50
N LEU A 48 -27.48 6.44 29.45
CA LEU A 48 -26.51 6.66 28.37
C LEU A 48 -27.08 6.26 27.02
N TRP A 49 -27.61 5.03 26.92
CA TRP A 49 -28.16 4.52 25.66
C TRP A 49 -29.45 5.20 25.23
N ASP A 50 -30.35 5.57 26.18
CA ASP A 50 -31.54 6.34 25.85
C ASP A 50 -31.17 7.70 25.24
N TRP A 51 -30.18 8.38 25.82
CA TRP A 51 -29.66 9.63 25.22
C TRP A 51 -29.03 9.39 23.84
N TRP A 52 -28.20 8.36 23.70
CA TRP A 52 -27.54 8.03 22.44
C TRP A 52 -28.54 7.67 21.32
N ALA A 53 -29.63 7.01 21.67
CA ALA A 53 -30.70 6.66 20.75
C ALA A 53 -31.42 7.88 20.15
N THR A 54 -31.31 9.05 20.78
CA THR A 54 -31.81 10.33 20.21
C THR A 54 -30.95 10.81 19.03
N ASN A 55 -29.84 10.12 18.72
CA ASN A 55 -28.84 10.51 17.73
C ASN A 55 -28.31 11.93 17.95
N PRO A 56 -27.73 12.22 19.12
CA PRO A 56 -27.33 13.58 19.48
C PRO A 56 -26.23 14.07 18.54
N LYS A 57 -26.30 15.35 18.20
CA LYS A 57 -25.17 15.99 17.52
C LYS A 57 -24.04 16.20 18.52
N ILE A 58 -22.86 15.65 18.22
CA ILE A 58 -21.66 15.90 19.03
C ILE A 58 -21.26 17.38 18.84
N ASP A 59 -21.27 18.14 19.92
CA ASP A 59 -20.85 19.54 19.90
C ASP A 59 -19.36 19.65 20.24
N VAL A 60 -18.54 19.55 19.20
CA VAL A 60 -17.08 19.59 19.31
C VAL A 60 -16.62 20.93 19.92
N GLU A 61 -17.26 22.05 19.55
CA GLU A 61 -16.87 23.35 20.03
C GLU A 61 -17.14 23.51 21.56
N ALA A 62 -18.26 22.95 22.06
CA ALA A 62 -18.55 22.90 23.47
C ALA A 62 -17.54 22.06 24.25
N ILE A 63 -17.17 20.89 23.72
CA ILE A 63 -16.14 20.03 24.34
C ILE A 63 -14.78 20.75 24.37
N ASP A 64 -14.36 21.38 23.26
CA ASP A 64 -13.11 22.12 23.17
C ASP A 64 -13.10 23.33 24.17
N ALA A 65 -14.24 24.00 24.39
CA ALA A 65 -14.37 25.06 25.35
C ALA A 65 -14.17 24.56 26.79
N ILE A 66 -14.70 23.38 27.14
CA ILE A 66 -14.47 22.73 28.43
C ILE A 66 -12.99 22.34 28.57
N GLU A 67 -12.40 21.75 27.51
CA GLU A 67 -10.99 21.37 27.49
C GLU A 67 -10.07 22.57 27.69
N ALA A 68 -10.40 23.73 27.12
CA ALA A 68 -9.63 24.96 27.31
C ALA A 68 -9.49 25.36 28.78
N VAL A 69 -10.42 24.95 29.65
CA VAL A 69 -10.40 25.17 31.10
C VAL A 69 -9.75 23.99 31.83
N THR A 70 -10.21 22.77 31.56
CA THR A 70 -9.79 21.55 32.29
C THR A 70 -8.39 21.10 31.91
N LYS A 71 -7.90 21.46 30.71
CA LYS A 71 -6.62 21.04 30.12
C LYS A 71 -6.50 19.52 30.00
N HIS A 72 -7.64 18.84 29.83
CA HIS A 72 -7.72 17.38 29.71
C HIS A 72 -8.90 16.97 28.82
N ASP A 73 -8.60 16.36 27.69
CA ASP A 73 -9.56 16.03 26.64
C ASP A 73 -10.64 15.05 27.09
N VAL A 74 -10.25 13.92 27.71
CA VAL A 74 -11.23 12.91 28.18
C VAL A 74 -12.14 13.49 29.28
N ILE A 75 -11.59 14.25 30.23
CA ILE A 75 -12.41 14.89 31.25
C ILE A 75 -13.39 15.90 30.64
N ALA A 76 -12.96 16.67 29.65
CA ALA A 76 -13.83 17.61 28.94
C ALA A 76 -14.99 16.89 28.25
N PHE A 77 -14.70 15.78 27.57
CA PHE A 77 -15.71 14.93 26.92
C PHE A 77 -16.72 14.36 27.96
N LEU A 78 -16.22 13.77 29.04
CA LEU A 78 -17.08 13.23 30.12
C LEU A 78 -17.96 14.28 30.75
N THR A 79 -17.43 15.49 30.97
CA THR A 79 -18.18 16.64 31.48
C THR A 79 -19.31 17.02 30.52
N TRP A 80 -19.01 17.14 29.23
CA TRP A 80 -20.01 17.45 28.21
C TRP A 80 -21.12 16.38 28.16
N VAL A 81 -20.75 15.08 28.22
CA VAL A 81 -21.76 14.00 28.27
C VAL A 81 -22.63 14.13 29.54
N ALA A 82 -22.03 14.40 30.68
CA ALA A 82 -22.76 14.56 31.94
C ALA A 82 -23.77 15.73 31.90
N GLU A 83 -23.41 16.85 31.27
CA GLU A 83 -24.31 18.01 31.08
C GLU A 83 -25.53 17.66 30.20
N ASN A 84 -25.40 16.66 29.31
CA ASN A 84 -26.46 16.26 28.38
C ASN A 84 -27.29 15.07 28.91
N VAL A 85 -26.67 14.14 29.62
CA VAL A 85 -27.33 12.91 30.13
C VAL A 85 -27.90 13.13 31.55
N GLY A 86 -27.24 13.95 32.35
CA GLY A 86 -27.64 14.23 33.74
C GLY A 86 -26.93 13.36 34.76
N ASP A 87 -27.53 13.24 35.97
CA ASP A 87 -26.87 12.68 37.15
C ASP A 87 -26.36 11.23 37.03
N GLU A 88 -26.98 10.42 36.17
CA GLU A 88 -26.56 9.05 35.96
C GLU A 88 -25.20 8.92 35.24
N ALA A 89 -24.76 9.97 34.52
CA ALA A 89 -23.45 9.99 33.86
C ALA A 89 -22.27 9.98 34.85
N ARG A 90 -22.50 10.23 36.16
CA ARG A 90 -21.47 10.08 37.20
C ARG A 90 -20.88 8.68 37.30
N PHE A 91 -21.53 7.69 36.74
CA PHE A 91 -21.07 6.32 36.71
C PHE A 91 -20.20 5.97 35.51
N MET A 92 -20.03 6.87 34.54
CA MET A 92 -19.08 6.70 33.45
C MET A 92 -17.64 6.69 33.98
N HIS A 93 -16.74 6.07 33.22
CA HIS A 93 -15.30 6.04 33.49
C HIS A 93 -14.90 5.41 34.85
N GLN A 94 -15.75 4.58 35.43
CA GLN A 94 -15.50 3.95 36.74
C GLN A 94 -14.35 2.94 36.65
N GLY A 95 -13.24 3.25 37.36
CA GLY A 95 -12.04 2.40 37.40
C GLY A 95 -11.17 2.44 36.14
N MET A 96 -11.56 3.19 35.14
CA MET A 96 -10.83 3.37 33.88
C MET A 96 -9.77 4.48 33.99
N THR A 97 -8.89 4.53 33.02
CA THR A 97 -7.97 5.65 32.76
C THR A 97 -8.21 6.22 31.36
N SER A 98 -7.80 7.46 31.12
CA SER A 98 -7.96 8.09 29.81
C SER A 98 -7.37 7.28 28.66
N SER A 99 -6.28 6.58 28.88
CA SER A 99 -5.65 5.74 27.84
C SER A 99 -6.49 4.51 27.46
N ASP A 100 -7.33 4.00 28.35
CA ASP A 100 -8.28 2.93 28.02
C ASP A 100 -9.22 3.37 26.89
N VAL A 101 -9.66 4.63 26.94
CA VAL A 101 -10.50 5.25 25.92
C VAL A 101 -9.70 5.63 24.67
N LEU A 102 -8.55 6.30 24.86
CA LEU A 102 -7.75 6.85 23.77
C LEU A 102 -7.15 5.74 22.88
N ASP A 103 -6.54 4.71 23.50
CA ASP A 103 -5.89 3.63 22.76
C ASP A 103 -6.91 2.72 22.08
N THR A 104 -7.98 2.37 22.76
CA THR A 104 -9.08 1.60 22.17
C THR A 104 -9.74 2.34 21.01
N CYS A 105 -9.93 3.66 21.13
CA CYS A 105 -10.42 4.51 20.05
C CYS A 105 -9.46 4.51 18.85
N LEU A 106 -8.16 4.68 19.10
CA LEU A 106 -7.15 4.66 18.03
C LEU A 106 -7.13 3.31 17.30
N ALA A 107 -7.26 2.20 18.03
CA ALA A 107 -7.36 0.86 17.45
C ALA A 107 -8.59 0.72 16.54
N VAL A 108 -9.76 1.24 16.96
CA VAL A 108 -10.95 1.29 16.11
C VAL A 108 -10.70 2.12 14.85
N GLN A 109 -10.18 3.33 14.97
CA GLN A 109 -9.92 4.22 13.84
C GLN A 109 -8.90 3.62 12.85
N LEU A 110 -7.81 3.04 13.33
CA LEU A 110 -6.82 2.36 12.47
C LEU A 110 -7.40 1.12 11.79
N SER A 111 -8.26 0.37 12.49
CA SER A 111 -8.98 -0.78 11.91
C SER A 111 -9.97 -0.35 10.82
N GLN A 112 -10.70 0.75 11.04
CA GLN A 112 -11.59 1.36 10.03
C GLN A 112 -10.80 1.85 8.82
N ALA A 113 -9.68 2.55 9.05
CA ALA A 113 -8.78 3.01 7.98
C ALA A 113 -8.23 1.83 7.15
N ALA A 114 -7.78 0.77 7.82
CA ALA A 114 -7.29 -0.43 7.15
C ALA A 114 -8.38 -1.10 6.30
N HIS A 115 -9.65 -1.04 6.72
CA HIS A 115 -10.76 -1.57 5.92
C HIS A 115 -10.90 -0.83 4.58
N ILE A 116 -10.82 0.49 4.58
CA ILE A 116 -10.84 1.30 3.35
C ILE A 116 -9.62 0.98 2.48
N LEU A 117 -8.43 0.95 3.06
CA LEU A 117 -7.19 0.64 2.34
C LEU A 117 -7.19 -0.77 1.71
N LEU A 118 -7.83 -1.75 2.34
CA LEU A 118 -8.01 -3.09 1.78
C LEU A 118 -8.93 -3.06 0.55
N ALA A 119 -10.01 -2.29 0.60
CA ALA A 119 -10.90 -2.10 -0.56
C ALA A 119 -10.17 -1.39 -1.72
N ASP A 120 -9.34 -0.41 -1.42
CA ASP A 120 -8.50 0.26 -2.43
C ASP A 120 -7.47 -0.70 -3.05
N LEU A 121 -6.86 -1.56 -2.25
CA LEU A 121 -5.94 -2.60 -2.76
C LEU A 121 -6.68 -3.61 -3.65
N ASP A 122 -7.91 -3.98 -3.31
CA ASP A 122 -8.73 -4.86 -4.16
C ASP A 122 -9.05 -4.22 -5.50
N ALA A 123 -9.39 -2.93 -5.51
CA ALA A 123 -9.62 -2.18 -6.74
C ALA A 123 -8.35 -2.08 -7.60
N LEU A 124 -7.20 -1.82 -6.98
CA LEU A 124 -5.92 -1.77 -7.67
C LEU A 124 -5.53 -3.14 -8.25
N LEU A 125 -5.67 -4.21 -7.49
CA LEU A 125 -5.40 -5.58 -7.93
C LEU A 125 -6.29 -5.97 -9.11
N ALA A 126 -7.58 -5.62 -9.07
CA ALA A 126 -8.50 -5.87 -10.18
C ALA A 126 -8.04 -5.13 -11.47
N ALA A 127 -7.65 -3.87 -11.35
CA ALA A 127 -7.14 -3.08 -12.48
C ALA A 127 -5.85 -3.67 -13.05
N ILE A 128 -4.87 -4.01 -12.20
CA ILE A 128 -3.60 -4.61 -12.64
C ILE A 128 -3.85 -5.96 -13.31
N LYS A 129 -4.69 -6.84 -12.73
CA LYS A 129 -5.01 -8.15 -13.30
C LYS A 129 -5.63 -8.03 -14.69
N ARG A 130 -6.62 -7.16 -14.85
CA ARG A 130 -7.27 -6.91 -16.13
C ARG A 130 -6.25 -6.48 -17.20
N ARG A 131 -5.40 -5.53 -16.88
CA ARG A 131 -4.37 -5.02 -17.78
C ARG A 131 -3.27 -6.06 -18.07
N ALA A 132 -2.89 -6.87 -17.07
CA ALA A 132 -1.93 -7.95 -17.26
C ALA A 132 -2.44 -9.00 -18.24
N ILE A 133 -3.72 -9.39 -18.15
CA ILE A 133 -4.35 -10.36 -19.05
C ILE A 133 -4.46 -9.77 -20.46
N GLU A 134 -4.86 -8.51 -20.61
CA GLU A 134 -4.97 -7.81 -21.89
C GLU A 134 -3.63 -7.82 -22.66
N HIS A 135 -2.53 -7.63 -21.95
CA HIS A 135 -1.18 -7.54 -22.52
C HIS A 135 -0.33 -8.80 -22.27
N LYS A 136 -0.96 -9.93 -21.99
CA LYS A 136 -0.28 -11.19 -21.63
C LYS A 136 0.84 -11.55 -22.59
N LEU A 137 0.59 -11.42 -23.89
CA LEU A 137 1.51 -11.78 -24.97
C LEU A 137 2.06 -10.54 -25.75
N THR A 138 1.85 -9.33 -25.27
CA THR A 138 2.42 -8.12 -25.87
C THR A 138 3.93 -8.08 -25.62
N PRO A 139 4.78 -8.30 -26.64
CA PRO A 139 6.22 -8.36 -26.47
C PRO A 139 6.79 -6.97 -26.19
N THR A 140 7.78 -6.92 -25.31
CA THR A 140 8.56 -5.71 -25.03
C THR A 140 9.96 -6.10 -24.63
N ILE A 141 10.89 -5.13 -24.68
CA ILE A 141 12.25 -5.38 -24.23
C ILE A 141 12.34 -5.38 -22.70
N GLY A 142 12.90 -6.45 -22.14
CA GLY A 142 13.33 -6.47 -20.75
C GLY A 142 14.62 -5.67 -20.59
N ARG A 143 14.66 -4.80 -19.56
CA ARG A 143 15.83 -3.97 -19.25
C ARG A 143 16.38 -4.35 -17.89
N SER A 144 17.67 -4.68 -17.82
CA SER A 144 18.42 -4.77 -16.58
C SER A 144 19.52 -3.70 -16.58
N HIS A 145 19.77 -3.07 -15.45
CA HIS A 145 20.70 -1.93 -15.35
C HIS A 145 20.39 -0.76 -16.33
N GLY A 146 19.14 -0.68 -16.82
CA GLY A 146 18.73 0.30 -17.84
C GLY A 146 19.10 -0.10 -19.28
N ILE A 147 19.76 -1.24 -19.48
CA ILE A 147 20.23 -1.74 -20.78
C ILE A 147 19.28 -2.83 -21.31
N HIS A 148 19.13 -2.91 -22.63
CA HIS A 148 18.36 -3.96 -23.28
C HIS A 148 18.95 -5.35 -22.96
N ALA A 149 18.11 -6.24 -22.44
CA ALA A 149 18.47 -7.62 -22.10
C ALA A 149 17.73 -8.59 -23.04
N GLU A 150 16.75 -9.29 -22.56
CA GLU A 150 15.96 -10.26 -23.32
C GLU A 150 14.50 -9.83 -23.48
N PRO A 151 13.77 -10.38 -24.46
CA PRO A 151 12.34 -10.16 -24.60
C PRO A 151 11.56 -10.60 -23.36
N VAL A 152 10.56 -9.82 -23.00
CA VAL A 152 9.58 -10.08 -21.96
C VAL A 152 8.20 -9.68 -22.47
N THR A 153 7.11 -9.96 -21.76
CA THR A 153 5.82 -9.38 -22.11
C THR A 153 5.44 -8.23 -21.18
N PHE A 154 4.69 -7.26 -21.68
CA PHE A 154 4.16 -6.19 -20.87
C PHE A 154 3.20 -6.72 -19.79
N GLY A 155 2.43 -7.79 -20.12
CA GLY A 155 1.61 -8.48 -19.15
C GLY A 155 2.39 -9.10 -18.00
N LEU A 156 3.60 -9.65 -18.23
CA LEU A 156 4.48 -10.16 -17.16
C LEU A 156 4.96 -9.04 -16.22
N LYS A 157 5.26 -7.83 -16.74
CA LYS A 157 5.59 -6.67 -15.90
C LYS A 157 4.44 -6.33 -14.94
N LEU A 158 3.20 -6.38 -15.44
CA LEU A 158 2.00 -6.12 -14.63
C LEU A 158 1.68 -7.29 -13.68
N ALA A 159 1.88 -8.54 -14.12
CA ALA A 159 1.71 -9.72 -13.25
C ALA A 159 2.66 -9.69 -12.04
N GLN A 160 3.90 -9.22 -12.23
CA GLN A 160 4.84 -9.00 -11.12
C GLN A 160 4.33 -7.94 -10.14
N ALA A 161 3.77 -6.83 -10.65
CA ALA A 161 3.16 -5.80 -9.81
C ALA A 161 1.95 -6.35 -9.05
N TYR A 162 1.10 -7.13 -9.71
CA TYR A 162 -0.03 -7.80 -9.05
C TYR A 162 0.42 -8.64 -7.87
N ALA A 163 1.38 -9.55 -8.07
CA ALA A 163 1.88 -10.43 -7.01
C ALA A 163 2.51 -9.65 -5.84
N GLU A 164 3.09 -8.47 -6.09
CA GLU A 164 3.62 -7.59 -5.06
C GLU A 164 2.50 -6.93 -4.24
N PHE A 165 1.47 -6.38 -4.88
CA PHE A 165 0.34 -5.77 -4.18
C PHE A 165 -0.55 -6.81 -3.48
N ASP A 166 -0.64 -8.03 -3.99
CA ASP A 166 -1.33 -9.14 -3.32
C ASP A 166 -0.64 -9.48 -1.97
N ARG A 167 0.70 -9.53 -1.97
CA ARG A 167 1.46 -9.66 -0.71
C ARG A 167 1.28 -8.44 0.23
N CYS A 168 1.15 -7.22 -0.34
CA CYS A 168 0.83 -6.03 0.44
C CYS A 168 -0.54 -6.14 1.11
N LYS A 169 -1.54 -6.63 0.38
CA LYS A 169 -2.88 -6.91 0.94
C LYS A 169 -2.83 -7.92 2.09
N ALA A 170 -2.12 -9.03 1.91
CA ALA A 170 -1.96 -10.04 2.96
C ALA A 170 -1.31 -9.47 4.23
N ARG A 171 -0.28 -8.63 4.08
CA ARG A 171 0.36 -7.93 5.21
C ARG A 171 -0.59 -6.96 5.90
N LEU A 172 -1.40 -6.21 5.15
CA LEU A 172 -2.35 -5.26 5.74
C LEU A 172 -3.48 -5.98 6.47
N ILE A 173 -3.93 -7.13 5.99
CA ILE A 173 -4.90 -7.98 6.71
C ILE A 173 -4.32 -8.39 8.07
N ALA A 174 -3.08 -8.86 8.11
CA ALA A 174 -2.41 -9.25 9.36
C ALA A 174 -2.20 -8.04 10.28
N ALA A 175 -1.73 -6.91 9.76
CA ALA A 175 -1.53 -5.69 10.53
C ALA A 175 -2.84 -5.12 11.08
N ARG A 176 -3.95 -5.22 10.31
CA ARG A 176 -5.29 -4.84 10.80
C ARG A 176 -5.74 -5.73 11.95
N ALA A 177 -5.52 -7.04 11.85
CA ALA A 177 -5.89 -7.96 12.92
C ALA A 177 -5.08 -7.70 14.21
N ASP A 178 -3.80 -7.36 14.05
CA ASP A 178 -2.92 -7.06 15.18
C ASP A 178 -3.22 -5.72 15.85
N ILE A 179 -3.53 -4.66 15.10
CA ILE A 179 -3.87 -3.36 15.65
C ILE A 179 -5.29 -3.31 16.24
N ALA A 180 -6.19 -4.20 15.87
CA ALA A 180 -7.56 -4.25 16.37
C ALA A 180 -7.60 -4.80 17.81
N THR A 181 -7.03 -4.06 18.74
CA THR A 181 -6.79 -4.48 20.14
C THR A 181 -7.39 -3.45 21.11
N CYS A 182 -8.06 -3.95 22.15
CA CYS A 182 -8.70 -3.20 23.23
C CYS A 182 -7.92 -3.38 24.54
N ALA A 183 -7.79 -2.32 25.30
CA ALA A 183 -7.33 -2.38 26.69
C ALA A 183 -8.21 -1.49 27.57
N ILE A 184 -8.88 -2.07 28.55
CA ILE A 184 -9.66 -1.42 29.59
C ILE A 184 -9.17 -1.96 30.94
N SER A 185 -7.97 -1.57 31.35
CA SER A 185 -7.25 -2.22 32.44
C SER A 185 -6.81 -1.27 33.55
N GLY A 186 -7.20 0.00 33.45
CA GLY A 186 -6.95 1.03 34.49
C GLY A 186 -5.55 1.63 34.40
N ALA A 187 -5.18 2.38 35.41
CA ALA A 187 -4.06 3.33 35.40
C ALA A 187 -2.68 2.72 35.03
N VAL A 188 -2.45 1.44 35.31
CA VAL A 188 -1.17 0.75 35.05
C VAL A 188 -1.35 -0.70 34.56
N GLY A 189 -2.53 -1.06 34.07
CA GLY A 189 -2.80 -2.37 33.48
C GLY A 189 -3.06 -3.50 34.48
N THR A 190 -3.32 -3.21 35.75
CA THR A 190 -3.46 -4.23 36.81
C THR A 190 -4.90 -4.59 37.16
N PHE A 191 -5.88 -3.96 36.54
CA PHE A 191 -7.31 -4.12 36.86
C PHE A 191 -7.68 -3.83 38.33
N ALA A 192 -6.88 -2.98 39.00
CA ALA A 192 -7.05 -2.75 40.43
C ALA A 192 -8.45 -2.23 40.83
N ASN A 193 -9.08 -1.46 39.94
CA ASN A 193 -10.37 -0.81 40.21
C ASN A 193 -11.44 -1.14 39.15
N ILE A 194 -11.19 -2.10 38.27
CA ILE A 194 -12.14 -2.51 37.23
C ILE A 194 -12.01 -4.03 37.02
N ASP A 195 -13.12 -4.68 36.71
CA ASP A 195 -13.12 -6.13 36.47
C ASP A 195 -12.67 -6.42 35.03
N PRO A 196 -11.79 -7.41 34.76
CA PRO A 196 -11.35 -7.77 33.41
C PRO A 196 -12.49 -8.09 32.42
N ARG A 197 -13.65 -8.55 32.94
CA ARG A 197 -14.84 -8.81 32.11
C ARG A 197 -15.38 -7.55 31.41
N VAL A 198 -15.08 -6.36 31.94
CA VAL A 198 -15.45 -5.09 31.30
C VAL A 198 -14.68 -4.93 30.00
N GLU A 199 -13.37 -5.21 30.00
CA GLU A 199 -12.52 -5.19 28.82
C GLU A 199 -13.00 -6.19 27.75
N GLU A 200 -13.29 -7.43 28.16
CA GLU A 200 -13.82 -8.47 27.28
C GLU A 200 -15.14 -8.04 26.63
N HIS A 201 -16.03 -7.44 27.40
CA HIS A 201 -17.32 -6.93 26.91
C HIS A 201 -17.12 -5.79 25.87
N VAL A 202 -16.33 -4.78 26.20
CA VAL A 202 -16.05 -3.65 25.30
C VAL A 202 -15.38 -4.15 24.01
N ALA A 203 -14.38 -5.02 24.12
CA ALA A 203 -13.69 -5.61 22.99
C ALA A 203 -14.66 -6.34 22.05
N ALA A 204 -15.53 -7.21 22.61
CA ALA A 204 -16.53 -7.93 21.84
C ALA A 204 -17.52 -7.01 21.12
N LYS A 205 -17.98 -5.94 21.76
CA LYS A 205 -18.91 -4.95 21.17
C LYS A 205 -18.30 -4.15 20.05
N LEU A 206 -17.00 -3.82 20.14
CA LEU A 206 -16.28 -3.05 19.13
C LEU A 206 -15.58 -3.93 18.07
N GLY A 207 -15.67 -5.26 18.19
CA GLY A 207 -15.03 -6.20 17.26
C GLY A 207 -13.50 -6.18 17.36
N LEU A 208 -12.98 -5.98 18.58
CA LEU A 208 -11.55 -5.95 18.90
C LEU A 208 -11.15 -7.21 19.67
N SER A 209 -9.85 -7.49 19.69
CA SER A 209 -9.24 -8.49 20.59
C SER A 209 -8.83 -7.81 21.91
N VAL A 210 -8.79 -8.57 22.98
CA VAL A 210 -8.27 -8.11 24.27
C VAL A 210 -6.74 -8.09 24.23
N GLU A 211 -6.11 -7.03 24.76
CA GLU A 211 -4.67 -6.98 25.00
C GLU A 211 -4.30 -7.93 26.17
N PRO A 212 -3.47 -8.94 25.94
CA PRO A 212 -3.13 -9.90 26.99
C PRO A 212 -2.45 -9.25 28.21
N VAL A 213 -1.61 -8.25 27.99
CA VAL A 213 -0.88 -7.51 29.02
C VAL A 213 -0.65 -6.09 28.57
N SER A 214 -1.36 -5.15 29.15
CA SER A 214 -1.09 -3.72 28.93
C SER A 214 -0.35 -3.11 30.13
N THR A 215 0.19 -1.93 29.93
CA THR A 215 0.59 -0.99 31.00
C THR A 215 -0.51 0.04 31.19
N GLN A 216 -0.23 1.32 31.25
CA GLN A 216 -1.29 2.33 31.06
C GLN A 216 -1.74 2.42 29.60
N VAL A 217 -0.96 1.88 28.67
CA VAL A 217 -1.19 1.91 27.23
C VAL A 217 -1.03 0.54 26.59
N ILE A 218 -1.65 0.34 25.44
CA ILE A 218 -1.39 -0.80 24.58
C ILE A 218 0.08 -0.71 24.07
N PRO A 219 0.86 -1.81 24.04
CA PRO A 219 2.22 -1.79 23.50
C PRO A 219 2.29 -1.25 22.08
N ARG A 220 3.26 -0.36 21.81
CA ARG A 220 3.35 0.37 20.53
C ARG A 220 4.03 -0.40 19.39
N ASP A 221 4.54 -1.59 19.65
CA ASP A 221 5.04 -2.49 18.59
C ASP A 221 3.94 -2.83 17.56
N ARG A 222 2.68 -2.99 17.98
CA ARG A 222 1.52 -3.19 17.08
C ARG A 222 1.33 -1.99 16.14
N HIS A 223 1.38 -0.78 16.70
CA HIS A 223 1.29 0.46 15.93
C HIS A 223 2.48 0.61 14.97
N ALA A 224 3.70 0.33 15.43
CA ALA A 224 4.90 0.36 14.62
C ALA A 224 4.80 -0.62 13.42
N MET A 225 4.32 -1.85 13.65
CA MET A 225 4.10 -2.83 12.58
C MET A 225 3.02 -2.37 11.59
N PHE A 226 1.95 -1.76 12.08
CA PHE A 226 0.90 -1.19 11.22
C PHE A 226 1.49 -0.13 10.27
N PHE A 227 2.18 0.88 10.80
CA PHE A 227 2.79 1.94 9.98
C PHE A 227 3.92 1.43 9.08
N ALA A 228 4.71 0.45 9.52
CA ALA A 228 5.70 -0.22 8.68
C ALA A 228 5.04 -0.91 7.48
N THR A 229 3.89 -1.54 7.68
CA THR A 229 3.10 -2.14 6.60
C THR A 229 2.63 -1.08 5.59
N LEU A 230 2.12 0.06 6.06
CA LEU A 230 1.76 1.18 5.18
C LEU A 230 2.98 1.68 4.39
N GLY A 231 4.15 1.74 5.04
CA GLY A 231 5.42 2.11 4.41
C GLY A 231 5.83 1.17 3.28
N VAL A 232 5.63 -0.15 3.45
CA VAL A 232 5.89 -1.16 2.39
C VAL A 232 4.94 -0.97 1.22
N ILE A 233 3.64 -0.76 1.47
CA ILE A 233 2.65 -0.48 0.42
C ILE A 233 3.05 0.78 -0.36
N ALA A 234 3.44 1.84 0.33
CA ALA A 234 3.91 3.08 -0.30
C ALA A 234 5.16 2.86 -1.17
N GLY A 235 6.09 2.00 -0.72
CA GLY A 235 7.25 1.59 -1.52
C GLY A 235 6.85 0.90 -2.83
N SER A 236 5.85 0.02 -2.78
CA SER A 236 5.30 -0.67 -3.95
C SER A 236 4.60 0.29 -4.91
N ILE A 237 3.88 1.29 -4.39
CA ILE A 237 3.28 2.38 -5.20
C ILE A 237 4.38 3.14 -5.93
N GLU A 238 5.44 3.56 -5.22
CA GLU A 238 6.54 4.30 -5.83
C GLU A 238 7.25 3.49 -6.91
N ARG A 239 7.49 2.19 -6.69
CA ARG A 239 8.11 1.32 -7.68
C ARG A 239 7.30 1.26 -8.96
N LEU A 240 5.98 1.00 -8.88
CA LEU A 240 5.14 0.90 -10.08
C LEU A 240 4.97 2.27 -10.77
N ALA A 241 4.83 3.34 -10.00
CA ALA A 241 4.77 4.70 -10.53
C ALA A 241 6.09 5.07 -11.27
N THR A 242 7.23 4.67 -10.73
CA THR A 242 8.55 4.88 -11.35
C THR A 242 8.68 4.09 -12.65
N GLU A 243 8.19 2.85 -12.71
CA GLU A 243 8.16 2.06 -13.95
C GLU A 243 7.35 2.80 -15.04
N VAL A 244 6.14 3.28 -14.72
CA VAL A 244 5.32 4.04 -15.68
C VAL A 244 6.06 5.29 -16.16
N ARG A 245 6.72 6.03 -15.27
CA ARG A 245 7.52 7.21 -15.64
C ARG A 245 8.66 6.88 -16.58
N HIS A 246 9.36 5.74 -16.35
CA HIS A 246 10.41 5.27 -17.26
C HIS A 246 9.85 4.89 -18.63
N LEU A 247 8.67 4.26 -18.69
CA LEU A 247 8.04 3.88 -19.96
C LEU A 247 7.54 5.09 -20.75
N GLN A 248 7.22 6.22 -20.09
CA GLN A 248 6.74 7.44 -20.71
C GLN A 248 7.87 8.37 -21.21
N ARG A 249 9.13 8.10 -20.90
CA ARG A 249 10.24 8.93 -21.40
C ARG A 249 10.24 8.98 -22.93
N THR A 250 10.63 10.12 -23.48
CA THR A 250 10.63 10.38 -24.94
C THR A 250 11.38 9.30 -25.73
N GLU A 251 12.51 8.83 -25.21
CA GLU A 251 13.36 7.81 -25.85
C GLU A 251 12.76 6.39 -25.78
N VAL A 252 11.86 6.14 -24.84
CA VAL A 252 11.20 4.87 -24.60
C VAL A 252 9.79 4.86 -25.21
N LEU A 253 8.89 5.65 -24.67
CA LEU A 253 7.50 5.89 -25.10
C LEU A 253 6.72 4.58 -25.37
N GLU A 254 6.82 3.61 -24.48
CA GLU A 254 6.13 2.32 -24.55
C GLU A 254 4.77 2.35 -23.87
N ALA A 255 4.59 3.24 -22.89
CA ALA A 255 3.31 3.54 -22.24
C ALA A 255 3.30 4.98 -21.75
N GLU A 256 2.11 5.55 -21.56
CA GLU A 256 1.94 6.88 -20.96
C GLU A 256 0.66 7.00 -20.14
N GLU A 257 0.63 7.93 -19.19
CA GLU A 257 -0.57 8.30 -18.46
C GLU A 257 -1.65 8.80 -19.43
N TYR A 258 -2.90 8.46 -19.14
CA TYR A 258 -4.03 8.98 -19.93
C TYR A 258 -4.12 10.51 -19.80
N PHE A 259 -4.15 11.15 -20.94
CA PHE A 259 -4.27 12.60 -21.06
C PHE A 259 -5.69 12.98 -21.45
N SER A 260 -6.42 13.61 -20.53
CA SER A 260 -7.83 13.92 -20.73
C SER A 260 -8.06 15.02 -21.75
N PRO A 261 -9.16 15.02 -22.52
CA PRO A 261 -9.52 16.14 -23.37
C PRO A 261 -9.54 17.47 -22.57
N GLY A 262 -8.87 18.49 -23.09
CA GLY A 262 -8.77 19.80 -22.43
C GLY A 262 -7.69 19.92 -21.35
N GLN A 263 -7.06 18.83 -20.94
CA GLN A 263 -5.93 18.86 -20.00
C GLN A 263 -4.75 19.63 -20.61
N LYS A 264 -4.02 20.39 -19.78
CA LYS A 264 -2.78 21.07 -20.16
C LYS A 264 -1.60 20.33 -19.55
N GLY A 265 -0.68 19.85 -20.39
CA GLY A 265 0.50 19.10 -19.95
C GLY A 265 1.68 20.00 -19.57
N SER A 266 1.71 21.22 -20.11
CA SER A 266 2.78 22.19 -19.86
C SER A 266 2.25 23.61 -20.06
N SER A 267 2.73 24.56 -19.26
CA SER A 267 2.42 25.98 -19.42
C SER A 267 3.18 26.63 -20.60
N ALA A 268 4.31 26.05 -20.99
CA ALA A 268 5.19 26.60 -22.01
C ALA A 268 5.15 25.84 -23.35
N MET A 269 5.00 24.52 -23.31
CA MET A 269 5.08 23.64 -24.48
C MET A 269 3.78 22.85 -24.67
N PRO A 270 2.89 23.26 -25.62
CA PRO A 270 1.55 22.67 -25.74
C PRO A 270 1.51 21.15 -26.03
N HIS A 271 2.56 20.63 -26.66
CA HIS A 271 2.66 19.20 -27.01
C HIS A 271 3.21 18.31 -25.87
N LYS A 272 3.77 18.92 -24.81
CA LYS A 272 4.45 18.18 -23.74
C LYS A 272 3.46 17.56 -22.78
N ARG A 273 3.48 16.23 -22.67
CA ARG A 273 2.65 15.45 -21.75
C ARG A 273 3.52 14.92 -20.61
N ASN A 274 3.45 15.56 -19.46
CA ASN A 274 4.22 15.16 -18.29
C ASN A 274 3.52 14.04 -17.52
N PRO A 275 4.25 13.05 -16.93
CA PRO A 275 3.69 12.02 -16.10
C PRO A 275 3.39 12.53 -14.67
N ILE A 276 2.51 13.54 -14.56
CA ILE A 276 2.30 14.28 -13.32
C ILE A 276 1.61 13.47 -12.24
N LEU A 277 0.81 12.45 -12.61
CA LEU A 277 0.11 11.62 -11.65
C LEU A 277 1.09 10.66 -10.95
N THR A 278 1.97 10.02 -11.71
CA THR A 278 2.99 9.13 -11.17
C THR A 278 4.13 9.87 -10.49
N GLU A 279 4.49 11.09 -10.94
CA GLU A 279 5.39 11.98 -10.19
C GLU A 279 4.80 12.33 -8.82
N ASN A 280 3.53 12.70 -8.76
CA ASN A 280 2.84 12.97 -7.50
C ASN A 280 2.81 11.71 -6.60
N LEU A 281 2.54 10.52 -7.15
CA LEU A 281 2.56 9.26 -6.40
C LEU A 281 3.92 8.98 -5.75
N THR A 282 5.02 9.22 -6.48
CA THR A 282 6.37 9.05 -5.91
C THR A 282 6.64 10.03 -4.77
N GLY A 283 6.07 11.24 -4.81
CA GLY A 283 6.13 12.22 -3.73
C GLY A 283 5.29 11.79 -2.52
N LEU A 284 4.05 11.39 -2.73
CA LEU A 284 3.13 10.94 -1.66
C LEU A 284 3.65 9.70 -0.94
N ALA A 285 4.28 8.76 -1.65
CA ALA A 285 4.90 7.59 -1.05
C ALA A 285 5.97 7.93 -0.01
N ARG A 286 6.73 9.03 -0.20
CA ARG A 286 7.70 9.51 0.78
C ARG A 286 7.01 9.98 2.06
N MET A 287 5.86 10.66 1.93
CA MET A 287 5.09 11.14 3.08
C MET A 287 4.53 9.98 3.90
N VAL A 288 3.98 8.95 3.26
CA VAL A 288 3.52 7.74 3.97
C VAL A 288 4.67 7.06 4.72
N ARG A 289 5.83 6.88 4.06
CA ARG A 289 7.02 6.28 4.70
C ARG A 289 7.58 7.10 5.86
N SER A 290 7.39 8.42 5.86
CA SER A 290 7.86 9.26 6.97
C SER A 290 7.19 8.94 8.31
N ALA A 291 6.02 8.30 8.30
CA ALA A 291 5.32 7.85 9.50
C ALA A 291 5.98 6.62 10.18
N VAL A 292 6.81 5.88 9.45
CA VAL A 292 7.40 4.61 9.95
C VAL A 292 8.39 4.86 11.09
N VAL A 293 9.30 5.80 10.92
CA VAL A 293 10.36 6.06 11.91
C VAL A 293 9.77 6.53 13.24
N PRO A 294 8.91 7.57 13.31
CA PRO A 294 8.34 8.00 14.58
C PRO A 294 7.43 6.93 15.21
N ALA A 295 6.77 6.07 14.42
CA ALA A 295 6.02 4.94 14.97
C ALA A 295 6.94 3.90 15.63
N LEU A 296 8.11 3.62 15.06
CA LEU A 296 9.12 2.75 15.65
C LEU A 296 9.72 3.36 16.93
N GLU A 297 9.94 4.67 16.95
CA GLU A 297 10.44 5.38 18.13
C GLU A 297 9.45 5.37 19.29
N ASN A 298 8.14 5.33 19.02
CA ASN A 298 7.10 5.21 20.03
C ASN A 298 7.07 3.87 20.80
N VAL A 299 7.80 2.84 20.32
CA VAL A 299 7.91 1.55 21.03
C VAL A 299 8.62 1.74 22.38
N ALA A 300 9.59 2.66 22.45
CA ALA A 300 10.38 2.93 23.64
C ALA A 300 9.74 4.03 24.49
N LEU A 301 8.73 3.69 25.28
CA LEU A 301 8.14 4.58 26.27
C LEU A 301 8.78 4.37 27.65
N TRP A 302 8.72 5.39 28.52
CA TRP A 302 9.20 5.29 29.90
C TRP A 302 8.22 4.52 30.79
N HIS A 303 8.72 3.48 31.46
CA HIS A 303 7.96 2.70 32.43
C HIS A 303 6.60 2.23 31.87
N GLU A 304 5.53 2.45 32.60
CA GLU A 304 4.17 2.11 32.21
C GLU A 304 3.59 3.06 31.17
N ARG A 305 4.11 4.28 31.05
CA ARG A 305 3.80 5.28 29.99
C ARG A 305 4.55 6.60 30.24
N ASP A 306 5.01 7.24 29.16
CA ASP A 306 5.07 8.70 29.03
C ASP A 306 4.14 9.14 27.89
N ILE A 307 3.91 10.45 27.72
CA ILE A 307 2.91 10.95 26.75
C ILE A 307 3.53 11.33 25.38
N SER A 308 4.81 11.05 25.14
CA SER A 308 5.51 11.43 23.91
C SER A 308 4.86 10.87 22.64
N HIS A 309 4.34 9.63 22.71
CA HIS A 309 3.65 8.97 21.60
C HIS A 309 2.41 9.72 21.12
N SER A 310 1.69 10.36 22.01
CA SER A 310 0.38 10.98 21.72
C SER A 310 0.46 12.07 20.65
N SER A 311 1.44 12.98 20.76
CA SER A 311 1.64 14.01 19.74
C SER A 311 2.02 13.44 18.39
N VAL A 312 2.82 12.39 18.35
CA VAL A 312 3.23 11.68 17.12
C VAL A 312 2.02 11.04 16.44
N GLU A 313 1.23 10.28 17.19
CA GLU A 313 0.09 9.52 16.68
C GLU A 313 -1.02 10.41 16.10
N ARG A 314 -1.22 11.61 16.68
CA ARG A 314 -2.14 12.63 16.14
C ARG A 314 -1.78 13.11 14.74
N PHE A 315 -0.50 13.03 14.34
CA PHE A 315 -0.04 13.31 12.97
C PHE A 315 -0.02 12.07 12.10
N ILE A 316 0.70 11.03 12.50
CA ILE A 316 0.97 9.90 11.62
C ILE A 316 -0.28 9.06 11.32
N GLY A 317 -1.23 8.94 12.24
CA GLY A 317 -2.49 8.24 12.03
C GLY A 317 -3.25 8.76 10.82
N PRO A 318 -3.78 10.00 10.90
CA PRO A 318 -4.51 10.60 9.79
C PRO A 318 -3.64 10.83 8.55
N ASP A 319 -2.44 11.38 8.70
CA ASP A 319 -1.64 11.78 7.54
C ASP A 319 -1.19 10.59 6.69
N ALA A 320 -0.78 9.48 7.31
CA ALA A 320 -0.35 8.29 6.56
C ALA A 320 -1.52 7.59 5.88
N THR A 321 -2.64 7.40 6.58
CA THR A 321 -3.80 6.66 6.06
C THR A 321 -4.54 7.44 4.97
N ILE A 322 -4.78 8.74 5.17
CA ILE A 322 -5.42 9.62 4.18
C ILE A 322 -4.56 9.72 2.92
N THR A 323 -3.24 9.90 3.09
CA THR A 323 -2.33 10.00 1.95
C THR A 323 -2.27 8.68 1.17
N LEU A 324 -2.24 7.55 1.86
CA LEU A 324 -2.17 6.23 1.22
C LEU A 324 -3.47 5.89 0.49
N ASP A 325 -4.63 6.16 1.08
CA ASP A 325 -5.94 5.99 0.48
C ASP A 325 -6.04 6.77 -0.85
N PHE A 326 -5.66 8.04 -0.83
CA PHE A 326 -5.63 8.86 -2.03
C PHE A 326 -4.64 8.30 -3.08
N ALA A 327 -3.46 7.86 -2.66
CA ALA A 327 -2.44 7.33 -3.55
C ALA A 327 -2.88 6.02 -4.23
N LEU A 328 -3.50 5.11 -3.49
CA LEU A 328 -4.04 3.85 -4.04
C LEU A 328 -5.14 4.11 -5.07
N GLY A 329 -6.09 4.98 -4.76
CA GLY A 329 -7.14 5.37 -5.70
C GLY A 329 -6.59 6.02 -6.97
N ARG A 330 -5.57 6.89 -6.83
CA ARG A 330 -4.89 7.52 -7.98
C ARG A 330 -4.13 6.49 -8.83
N LEU A 331 -3.37 5.59 -8.19
CA LEU A 331 -2.63 4.57 -8.92
C LEU A 331 -3.58 3.61 -9.67
N THR A 332 -4.69 3.25 -9.06
CA THR A 332 -5.75 2.46 -9.71
C THR A 332 -6.22 3.13 -11.00
N GLY A 333 -6.53 4.43 -10.93
CA GLY A 333 -6.94 5.20 -12.11
C GLY A 333 -5.87 5.32 -13.18
N VAL A 334 -4.60 5.43 -12.79
CA VAL A 334 -3.46 5.45 -13.73
C VAL A 334 -3.34 4.12 -14.47
N ILE A 335 -3.35 3.00 -13.75
CA ILE A 335 -3.20 1.66 -14.36
C ILE A 335 -4.41 1.32 -15.23
N ASP A 336 -5.61 1.64 -14.77
CA ASP A 336 -6.86 1.37 -15.47
C ASP A 336 -6.91 2.04 -16.84
N LYS A 337 -6.42 3.27 -16.94
CA LYS A 337 -6.46 4.12 -18.13
C LYS A 337 -5.10 4.23 -18.86
N LEU A 338 -4.09 3.46 -18.46
CA LEU A 338 -2.75 3.52 -19.03
C LEU A 338 -2.80 3.28 -20.53
N LEU A 339 -2.26 4.22 -21.30
CA LEU A 339 -2.06 4.06 -22.74
C LEU A 339 -0.83 3.17 -22.96
N VAL A 340 -0.99 2.13 -23.73
CA VAL A 340 0.09 1.16 -24.04
C VAL A 340 0.30 1.16 -25.55
N TYR A 341 1.54 1.17 -25.99
CA TYR A 341 1.94 1.26 -27.40
C TYR A 341 2.72 0.03 -27.86
N PRO A 342 2.02 -1.08 -28.22
CA PRO A 342 2.67 -2.33 -28.63
C PRO A 342 3.63 -2.17 -29.82
N GLU A 343 3.27 -1.33 -30.81
CA GLU A 343 4.13 -1.05 -31.96
C GLU A 343 5.44 -0.36 -31.55
N ARG A 344 5.38 0.52 -30.56
CA ARG A 344 6.58 1.19 -30.02
C ARG A 344 7.42 0.19 -29.22
N MET A 345 6.80 -0.69 -28.46
CA MET A 345 7.49 -1.79 -27.76
C MET A 345 8.25 -2.66 -28.73
N GLN A 346 7.61 -3.07 -29.85
CA GLN A 346 8.26 -3.86 -30.90
C GLN A 346 9.43 -3.10 -31.52
N LYS A 347 9.24 -1.84 -31.88
CA LYS A 347 10.31 -0.99 -32.44
C LYS A 347 11.52 -0.90 -31.50
N ASN A 348 11.29 -0.75 -30.19
CA ASN A 348 12.38 -0.70 -29.21
C ASN A 348 13.06 -2.07 -29.04
N LEU A 349 12.29 -3.18 -29.14
CA LEU A 349 12.80 -4.54 -29.12
C LEU A 349 13.75 -4.81 -30.29
N ASP A 350 13.40 -4.33 -31.48
CA ASP A 350 14.15 -4.53 -32.73
C ASP A 350 15.34 -3.58 -32.88
N ARG A 351 15.39 -2.50 -32.09
CA ARG A 351 16.31 -1.38 -32.23
C ARG A 351 17.78 -1.78 -32.35
N MET A 352 18.19 -2.82 -31.64
CA MET A 352 19.58 -3.26 -31.57
C MET A 352 19.86 -4.50 -32.47
N GLY A 353 19.21 -4.57 -33.66
CA GLY A 353 19.58 -5.52 -34.71
C GLY A 353 19.62 -6.99 -34.28
N GLY A 354 18.76 -7.41 -33.37
CA GLY A 354 18.66 -8.78 -32.91
C GLY A 354 19.60 -9.18 -31.78
N LEU A 355 20.33 -8.26 -31.13
CA LEU A 355 21.22 -8.56 -29.98
C LEU A 355 20.50 -9.26 -28.84
N VAL A 356 19.20 -9.10 -28.71
CA VAL A 356 18.34 -9.77 -27.70
C VAL A 356 18.35 -11.31 -27.81
N HIS A 357 18.81 -11.85 -28.94
CA HIS A 357 18.93 -13.29 -29.17
C HIS A 357 20.35 -13.85 -28.93
N SER A 358 21.31 -13.01 -28.56
CA SER A 358 22.74 -13.39 -28.44
C SER A 358 22.99 -14.56 -27.49
N GLN A 359 22.29 -14.59 -26.33
CA GLN A 359 22.41 -15.69 -25.38
C GLN A 359 21.90 -17.01 -25.98
N ARG A 360 20.79 -16.96 -26.72
CA ARG A 360 20.22 -18.14 -27.35
C ARG A 360 21.19 -18.76 -28.38
N VAL A 361 21.87 -17.89 -29.14
CA VAL A 361 22.92 -18.34 -30.10
C VAL A 361 24.10 -18.96 -29.37
N LEU A 362 24.56 -18.29 -28.28
CA LEU A 362 25.65 -18.84 -27.46
C LEU A 362 25.35 -20.22 -26.92
N LEU A 363 24.16 -20.44 -26.40
CA LEU A 363 23.73 -21.76 -25.90
C LEU A 363 23.64 -22.78 -26.99
N ALA A 364 23.12 -22.43 -28.17
CA ALA A 364 23.05 -23.34 -29.31
C ALA A 364 24.43 -23.75 -29.81
N LEU A 365 25.40 -22.84 -29.88
CA LEU A 365 26.80 -23.17 -30.25
C LEU A 365 27.43 -24.11 -29.23
N THR A 366 27.18 -23.89 -27.93
CA THR A 366 27.67 -24.79 -26.89
C THR A 366 27.06 -26.20 -27.03
N GLN A 367 25.76 -26.29 -27.32
CA GLN A 367 25.08 -27.58 -27.58
C GLN A 367 25.59 -28.28 -28.87
N ALA A 368 26.03 -27.51 -29.85
CA ALA A 368 26.68 -28.01 -31.07
C ALA A 368 28.14 -28.43 -30.87
N GLY A 369 28.65 -28.43 -29.62
CA GLY A 369 29.98 -28.94 -29.27
C GLY A 369 31.09 -27.91 -29.18
N ALA A 370 30.79 -26.60 -29.27
CA ALA A 370 31.78 -25.57 -28.99
C ALA A 370 32.03 -25.45 -27.48
N SER A 371 33.23 -25.05 -27.08
CA SER A 371 33.46 -24.65 -25.70
C SER A 371 32.66 -23.40 -25.35
N ARG A 372 32.43 -23.15 -24.05
CA ARG A 372 31.74 -21.96 -23.63
C ARG A 372 32.49 -20.69 -24.03
N GLU A 373 33.79 -20.73 -23.90
CA GLU A 373 34.72 -19.64 -24.24
C GLU A 373 34.70 -19.33 -25.72
N ASP A 374 34.77 -20.39 -26.59
CA ASP A 374 34.69 -20.22 -28.03
C ASP A 374 33.29 -19.71 -28.45
N SER A 375 32.23 -20.28 -27.88
CA SER A 375 30.86 -19.83 -28.15
C SER A 375 30.68 -18.35 -27.79
N TYR A 376 31.21 -17.91 -26.63
CA TYR A 376 31.19 -16.53 -26.21
C TYR A 376 31.96 -15.62 -27.17
N ALA A 377 33.19 -16.00 -27.56
CA ALA A 377 34.02 -15.22 -28.48
C ALA A 377 33.36 -15.06 -29.85
N LEU A 378 32.78 -16.17 -30.39
CA LEU A 378 32.06 -16.16 -31.67
C LEU A 378 30.84 -15.23 -31.67
N VAL A 379 30.03 -15.29 -30.63
CA VAL A 379 28.85 -14.39 -30.50
C VAL A 379 29.29 -12.96 -30.26
N GLN A 380 30.25 -12.74 -29.35
CA GLN A 380 30.69 -11.40 -28.98
C GLN A 380 31.26 -10.61 -30.16
N ARG A 381 32.16 -11.24 -30.98
CA ARG A 381 32.76 -10.56 -32.15
C ARG A 381 31.74 -10.06 -33.16
N ASN A 382 30.63 -10.77 -33.32
CA ASN A 382 29.55 -10.39 -34.22
C ASN A 382 28.61 -9.38 -33.54
N ALA A 383 28.26 -9.60 -32.28
CA ALA A 383 27.41 -8.72 -31.49
C ALA A 383 28.02 -7.31 -31.31
N MET A 384 29.33 -7.21 -31.14
CA MET A 384 30.01 -5.91 -31.01
C MET A 384 29.93 -5.07 -32.28
N LYS A 385 29.94 -5.69 -33.47
CA LYS A 385 29.72 -4.96 -34.73
C LYS A 385 28.32 -4.35 -34.81
N VAL A 386 27.31 -5.09 -34.33
CA VAL A 386 25.93 -4.59 -34.25
C VAL A 386 25.86 -3.43 -33.27
N TRP A 387 26.46 -3.59 -32.08
CA TRP A 387 26.51 -2.57 -31.04
C TRP A 387 27.17 -1.27 -31.54
N GLU A 388 28.34 -1.37 -32.18
CA GLU A 388 29.11 -0.24 -32.70
C GLU A 388 28.38 0.47 -33.87
N SER A 389 27.50 -0.22 -34.58
CA SER A 389 26.65 0.33 -35.62
C SER A 389 25.36 0.98 -35.11
N ASP A 390 25.13 1.07 -33.79
CA ASP A 390 23.86 1.48 -33.19
C ASP A 390 22.65 0.64 -33.69
N GLY A 391 22.88 -0.66 -33.91
CA GLY A 391 21.84 -1.59 -34.36
C GLY A 391 21.53 -1.53 -35.88
N ALA A 392 22.31 -0.79 -36.65
CA ALA A 392 22.12 -0.73 -38.11
C ALA A 392 22.45 -2.04 -38.83
N LEU A 393 23.32 -2.86 -38.23
CA LEU A 393 23.64 -4.19 -38.71
C LEU A 393 22.75 -5.26 -38.05
N SER A 394 22.49 -6.35 -38.75
CA SER A 394 21.75 -7.50 -38.24
C SER A 394 22.68 -8.54 -37.63
N LEU A 395 22.44 -8.93 -36.37
CA LEU A 395 23.20 -10.03 -35.75
C LEU A 395 23.04 -11.34 -36.50
N LEU A 396 21.83 -11.63 -36.99
CA LEU A 396 21.57 -12.83 -37.76
C LEU A 396 22.42 -12.88 -39.04
N GLU A 397 22.40 -11.81 -39.85
CA GLU A 397 23.19 -11.74 -41.07
C GLU A 397 24.70 -11.86 -40.83
N LEU A 398 25.20 -11.25 -39.77
CA LEU A 398 26.62 -11.35 -39.39
C LEU A 398 26.99 -12.77 -38.95
N LEU A 399 26.10 -13.48 -38.25
CA LEU A 399 26.33 -14.85 -37.83
C LEU A 399 26.25 -15.83 -39.05
N GLU A 400 25.35 -15.59 -39.98
CA GLU A 400 25.23 -16.35 -41.23
C GLU A 400 26.44 -16.16 -42.14
N ALA A 401 27.07 -15.00 -42.12
CA ALA A 401 28.30 -14.71 -42.86
C ALA A 401 29.58 -15.24 -42.20
N ASP A 402 29.50 -15.66 -40.93
CA ASP A 402 30.64 -16.14 -40.16
C ASP A 402 30.85 -17.66 -40.35
N ALA A 403 31.88 -18.05 -41.10
CA ALA A 403 32.17 -19.44 -41.44
C ALA A 403 32.43 -20.34 -40.22
N GLU A 404 32.95 -19.82 -39.12
CA GLU A 404 33.15 -20.60 -37.90
C GLU A 404 31.82 -20.85 -37.15
N VAL A 405 30.84 -19.94 -37.27
CA VAL A 405 29.50 -20.13 -36.75
C VAL A 405 28.72 -21.11 -37.62
N THR A 406 28.70 -20.88 -38.94
CA THR A 406 27.93 -21.71 -39.89
C THR A 406 28.45 -23.13 -40.03
N SER A 407 29.74 -23.36 -39.74
CA SER A 407 30.28 -24.72 -39.67
C SER A 407 29.69 -25.58 -38.55
N ARG A 408 29.08 -24.95 -37.52
CA ARG A 408 28.48 -25.60 -36.34
C ARG A 408 26.97 -25.52 -36.32
N LEU A 409 26.40 -24.38 -36.78
CA LEU A 409 24.97 -24.12 -36.84
C LEU A 409 24.59 -23.75 -38.28
N PRO A 410 23.89 -24.60 -39.02
CA PRO A 410 23.35 -24.27 -40.33
C PRO A 410 22.41 -23.06 -40.31
N ALA A 411 22.29 -22.37 -41.44
CA ALA A 411 21.53 -21.10 -41.55
C ALA A 411 20.06 -21.23 -41.11
N ASP A 412 19.40 -22.34 -41.44
CA ASP A 412 18.02 -22.60 -41.00
C ASP A 412 17.89 -22.71 -39.47
N GLN A 413 18.87 -23.33 -38.81
CA GLN A 413 18.92 -23.38 -37.34
C GLN A 413 19.21 -22.00 -36.73
N LEU A 414 20.11 -21.22 -37.34
CA LEU A 414 20.39 -19.85 -36.88
C LEU A 414 19.14 -19.00 -36.99
N THR A 415 18.44 -19.01 -38.13
CA THR A 415 17.18 -18.25 -38.30
C THR A 415 16.14 -18.62 -37.24
N ALA A 416 15.99 -19.92 -36.92
CA ALA A 416 15.06 -20.38 -35.89
C ALA A 416 15.39 -19.87 -34.46
N LEU A 417 16.64 -19.49 -34.21
CA LEU A 417 17.04 -18.91 -32.91
C LEU A 417 16.52 -17.47 -32.71
N PHE A 418 16.09 -16.81 -33.78
CA PHE A 418 15.58 -15.44 -33.72
C PHE A 418 14.05 -15.34 -33.59
N ASP A 419 13.39 -16.48 -33.33
CA ASP A 419 11.95 -16.51 -33.05
C ASP A 419 11.65 -16.01 -31.62
N LEU A 420 10.84 -14.95 -31.50
CA LEU A 420 10.38 -14.40 -30.24
C LEU A 420 9.51 -15.36 -29.41
N GLY A 421 8.80 -16.28 -30.10
CA GLY A 421 7.93 -17.26 -29.42
C GLY A 421 8.69 -18.13 -28.41
N TYR A 422 9.99 -18.32 -28.62
CA TYR A 422 10.85 -19.02 -27.65
C TYR A 422 10.85 -18.39 -26.28
N HIS A 423 10.87 -17.05 -26.18
CA HIS A 423 10.86 -16.30 -24.93
C HIS A 423 9.46 -16.28 -24.27
N MET A 424 8.41 -16.58 -25.02
CA MET A 424 7.02 -16.57 -24.56
C MET A 424 6.52 -17.94 -24.07
N LYS A 425 7.26 -19.02 -24.29
CA LYS A 425 6.83 -20.42 -24.09
C LYS A 425 6.39 -20.74 -22.65
N HIS A 426 6.80 -19.98 -21.65
CA HIS A 426 6.46 -20.20 -20.24
C HIS A 426 5.58 -19.10 -19.65
N VAL A 427 5.07 -18.17 -20.46
CA VAL A 427 4.18 -17.09 -20.00
C VAL A 427 2.93 -17.66 -19.35
N ASP A 428 2.30 -18.66 -19.94
CA ASP A 428 1.12 -19.32 -19.38
C ASP A 428 1.38 -19.94 -18.02
N THR A 429 2.53 -20.59 -17.84
CA THR A 429 2.95 -21.17 -16.56
C THR A 429 3.09 -20.09 -15.47
N ILE A 430 3.69 -18.94 -15.83
CA ILE A 430 3.87 -17.83 -14.87
C ILE A 430 2.53 -17.21 -14.53
N PHE A 431 1.66 -16.98 -15.51
CA PHE A 431 0.31 -16.46 -15.30
C PHE A 431 -0.52 -17.37 -14.41
N ALA A 432 -0.45 -18.70 -14.62
CA ALA A 432 -1.14 -19.67 -13.76
C ALA A 432 -0.65 -19.63 -12.30
N ARG A 433 0.63 -19.39 -12.05
CA ARG A 433 1.18 -19.21 -10.69
C ARG A 433 0.68 -17.96 -10.00
N VAL A 434 0.43 -16.89 -10.75
CA VAL A 434 0.03 -15.59 -10.20
C VAL A 434 -1.49 -15.48 -10.04
N PHE A 435 -2.24 -15.95 -11.05
CA PHE A 435 -3.69 -15.74 -11.12
C PHE A 435 -4.52 -17.01 -10.88
N GLY A 436 -3.87 -18.15 -10.67
CA GLY A 436 -4.51 -19.47 -10.63
C GLY A 436 -4.65 -20.06 -12.03
N SER A 437 -4.86 -21.37 -12.09
CA SER A 437 -5.21 -22.06 -13.35
C SER A 437 -6.60 -21.61 -13.76
N ALA A 438 -6.77 -21.21 -15.04
CA ALA A 438 -8.07 -20.85 -15.59
C ALA A 438 -8.96 -22.08 -15.72
#